data_2b3afd4d132f20bde9c301d3f93b6fca
#
_entry.id   2b3afd4d132f20bde9c301d3f93b6fca
#
_cell.length_a   1.000
_cell.length_b   1.000
_cell.length_c   1.000
_cell.angle_alpha   90.00
_cell.angle_beta   90.00
_cell.angle_gamma   90.00
#
_symmetry.space_group_name_H-M   'P 1'
#
loop_
_entity.id
_entity.type
_entity.pdbx_description
1 polymer ?
#
loop_
_entity_poly.entity_id
_entity_poly.type
_entity_poly.pdbx_seq_one_letter_code
_entity_poly.pdbx_strand_id
1 'polypeptide(L)'
;VTDGQIWTIMLKLRVFMPWQILKELNPPKYLKQYAKEKIRSLIASQVKAGILQVLNENPPVFGFPGESVEKATRRCKICGKKFIPTQDSDQHCSNECEREYRKRFLEKMRREKGMEERRRYEKWEEELIWETLSKHGCKSAILQELAKRLNRHPQAIKSKFKKMRQRTKSRR
;
A
#
# COMPACT_ATOMS: atom_id res chain seq x y z
N VAL A 1 27.39 3.19 -5.86
CA VAL A 1 26.75 2.56 -7.03
C VAL A 1 27.56 2.87 -8.27
N THR A 2 28.12 1.84 -8.92
CA THR A 2 28.91 1.96 -10.14
C THR A 2 28.09 1.55 -11.37
N ASP A 3 28.52 2.03 -12.56
CA ASP A 3 27.87 1.64 -13.82
C ASP A 3 28.00 0.14 -14.08
N GLY A 4 29.15 -0.47 -13.73
CA GLY A 4 29.37 -1.91 -13.85
C GLY A 4 28.40 -2.73 -13.01
N GLN A 5 28.06 -2.31 -11.78
CA GLN A 5 27.08 -2.99 -10.97
C GLN A 5 25.67 -2.92 -11.60
N ILE A 6 25.27 -1.75 -12.10
CA ILE A 6 23.99 -1.57 -12.79
C ILE A 6 23.96 -2.46 -14.05
N TRP A 7 25.03 -2.45 -14.83
CA TRP A 7 25.12 -3.22 -16.06
C TRP A 7 25.02 -4.72 -15.82
N THR A 8 25.71 -5.25 -14.80
CA THR A 8 25.63 -6.67 -14.42
C THR A 8 24.21 -7.09 -14.10
N ILE A 9 23.46 -6.23 -13.38
CA ILE A 9 22.05 -6.51 -13.07
C ILE A 9 21.19 -6.50 -14.33
N MET A 10 21.40 -5.53 -15.24
CA MET A 10 20.68 -5.45 -16.51
C MET A 10 20.90 -6.71 -17.36
N LEU A 11 22.14 -7.18 -17.48
CA LEU A 11 22.47 -8.42 -18.18
C LEU A 11 21.79 -9.64 -17.55
N LYS A 12 21.72 -9.72 -16.22
CA LYS A 12 21.05 -10.80 -15.50
C LYS A 12 19.54 -10.81 -15.75
N LEU A 13 18.90 -9.64 -15.72
CA LEU A 13 17.45 -9.52 -15.85
C LEU A 13 16.96 -9.67 -17.29
N ARG A 14 17.78 -9.27 -18.29
CA ARG A 14 17.47 -9.27 -19.74
C ARG A 14 16.31 -8.36 -20.13
N VAL A 15 15.17 -8.45 -19.43
CA VAL A 15 14.01 -7.54 -19.53
C VAL A 15 13.74 -7.00 -18.13
N PHE A 16 13.67 -5.68 -17.99
CA PHE A 16 13.64 -5.03 -16.69
C PHE A 16 12.91 -3.68 -16.69
N MET A 17 12.49 -3.30 -15.50
CA MET A 17 12.07 -1.94 -15.16
C MET A 17 13.12 -1.29 -14.26
N PRO A 18 13.26 0.05 -14.25
CA PRO A 18 14.26 0.75 -13.43
C PRO A 18 14.20 0.41 -11.94
N TRP A 19 13.01 0.17 -11.40
CA TRP A 19 12.82 -0.19 -9.99
C TRP A 19 13.38 -1.58 -9.64
N GLN A 20 13.44 -2.53 -10.60
CA GLN A 20 14.02 -3.86 -10.37
C GLN A 20 15.52 -3.76 -10.18
N ILE A 21 16.20 -2.92 -10.99
CA ILE A 21 17.62 -2.65 -10.81
C ILE A 21 17.87 -2.00 -9.45
N LEU A 22 17.04 -1.02 -9.06
CA LEU A 22 17.17 -0.35 -7.77
C LEU A 22 16.97 -1.31 -6.59
N LYS A 23 16.07 -2.29 -6.73
CA LYS A 23 15.83 -3.34 -5.72
C LYS A 23 17.05 -4.26 -5.57
N GLU A 24 17.60 -4.75 -6.68
CA GLU A 24 18.79 -5.62 -6.68
C GLU A 24 20.04 -4.90 -6.13
N LEU A 25 20.22 -3.62 -6.46
CA LEU A 25 21.32 -2.81 -5.91
C LEU A 25 21.18 -2.56 -4.40
N ASN A 26 19.96 -2.53 -3.89
CA ASN A 26 19.62 -2.27 -2.49
C ASN A 26 20.46 -1.14 -1.83
N PRO A 27 20.53 0.06 -2.44
CA PRO A 27 21.39 1.13 -1.93
C PRO A 27 20.87 1.66 -0.59
N PRO A 28 21.78 2.14 0.29
CA PRO A 28 21.38 2.83 1.52
C PRO A 28 20.40 3.97 1.24
N LYS A 29 19.53 4.29 2.24
CA LYS A 29 18.45 5.28 2.06
C LYS A 29 18.92 6.63 1.51
N TYR A 30 20.07 7.13 1.98
CA TYR A 30 20.64 8.39 1.54
C TYR A 30 21.18 8.38 0.10
N LEU A 31 21.48 7.20 -0.47
CA LEU A 31 21.92 7.06 -1.87
C LEU A 31 20.79 6.68 -2.84
N LYS A 32 19.56 6.45 -2.38
CA LYS A 32 18.48 5.98 -3.25
C LYS A 32 18.16 6.94 -4.38
N GLN A 33 18.14 8.24 -4.13
CA GLN A 33 17.85 9.23 -5.17
C GLN A 33 18.96 9.27 -6.22
N TYR A 34 20.21 9.33 -5.77
CA TYR A 34 21.37 9.26 -6.66
C TYR A 34 21.37 7.99 -7.51
N ALA A 35 21.09 6.82 -6.91
CA ALA A 35 21.00 5.55 -7.64
C ALA A 35 19.91 5.58 -8.71
N LYS A 36 18.72 6.15 -8.42
CA LYS A 36 17.65 6.30 -9.40
C LYS A 36 18.06 7.15 -10.61
N GLU A 37 18.70 8.29 -10.37
CA GLU A 37 19.16 9.19 -11.42
C GLU A 37 20.24 8.52 -12.29
N LYS A 38 21.18 7.84 -11.63
CA LYS A 38 22.24 7.11 -12.32
C LYS A 38 21.71 5.96 -13.18
N ILE A 39 20.75 5.17 -12.67
CA ILE A 39 20.07 4.12 -13.44
C ILE A 39 19.38 4.70 -14.66
N ARG A 40 18.62 5.80 -14.50
CA ARG A 40 17.92 6.46 -15.62
C ARG A 40 18.90 6.96 -16.69
N SER A 41 19.95 7.64 -16.26
CA SER A 41 20.97 8.17 -17.16
C SER A 41 21.65 7.05 -17.96
N LEU A 42 22.03 5.94 -17.29
CA LEU A 42 22.68 4.82 -17.97
C LEU A 42 21.70 4.14 -18.95
N ILE A 43 20.45 3.88 -18.57
CA ILE A 43 19.45 3.32 -19.47
C ILE A 43 19.26 4.22 -20.69
N ALA A 44 19.09 5.52 -20.49
CA ALA A 44 18.92 6.48 -21.59
C ALA A 44 20.11 6.46 -22.57
N SER A 45 21.36 6.41 -22.06
CA SER A 45 22.54 6.32 -22.89
C SER A 45 22.59 5.01 -23.70
N GLN A 46 22.21 3.88 -23.07
CA GLN A 46 22.21 2.57 -23.72
C GLN A 46 21.10 2.42 -24.77
N VAL A 47 19.93 3.02 -24.52
CA VAL A 47 18.85 3.10 -25.52
C VAL A 47 19.27 3.95 -26.70
N LYS A 48 19.93 5.10 -26.48
CA LYS A 48 20.47 5.97 -27.54
C LYS A 48 21.56 5.25 -28.36
N ALA A 49 22.35 4.41 -27.72
CA ALA A 49 23.38 3.60 -28.40
C ALA A 49 22.81 2.36 -29.11
N GLY A 50 21.50 2.10 -29.06
CA GLY A 50 20.85 0.93 -29.67
C GLY A 50 21.12 -0.41 -28.98
N ILE A 51 21.79 -0.39 -27.81
CA ILE A 51 22.09 -1.60 -27.02
C ILE A 51 20.85 -2.08 -26.24
N LEU A 52 20.00 -1.16 -25.85
CA LEU A 52 18.72 -1.43 -25.25
C LEU A 52 17.57 -0.88 -26.10
N GLN A 53 16.43 -1.52 -26.03
CA GLN A 53 15.19 -1.04 -26.65
C GLN A 53 14.10 -0.82 -25.60
N VAL A 54 13.20 0.13 -25.87
CA VAL A 54 11.99 0.35 -25.08
C VAL A 54 10.95 -0.67 -25.52
N LEU A 55 10.60 -1.59 -24.64
CA LEU A 55 9.59 -2.64 -24.89
C LEU A 55 8.18 -2.17 -24.56
N ASN A 56 8.06 -1.25 -23.62
CA ASN A 56 6.82 -0.58 -23.22
C ASN A 56 7.13 0.80 -22.65
N GLU A 57 6.30 1.79 -22.95
CA GLU A 57 6.51 3.17 -22.49
C GLU A 57 5.85 3.46 -21.14
N ASN A 58 4.69 2.88 -20.88
CA ASN A 58 3.94 3.14 -19.65
C ASN A 58 3.29 1.86 -19.06
N PRO A 59 3.82 1.32 -17.95
CA PRO A 59 5.09 1.69 -17.29
C PRO A 59 6.32 1.35 -18.16
N PRO A 60 7.44 2.07 -18.01
CA PRO A 60 8.62 1.86 -18.85
C PRO A 60 9.27 0.51 -18.59
N VAL A 61 9.38 -0.30 -19.65
CA VAL A 61 10.07 -1.59 -19.67
C VAL A 61 11.16 -1.54 -20.73
N PHE A 62 12.35 -1.97 -20.35
CA PHE A 62 13.51 -2.02 -21.20
C PHE A 62 13.99 -3.46 -21.37
N GLY A 63 14.60 -3.74 -22.49
CA GLY A 63 15.19 -5.06 -22.77
C GLY A 63 16.28 -4.97 -23.83
N PHE A 64 17.01 -6.07 -23.98
CA PHE A 64 17.93 -6.24 -25.07
C PHE A 64 17.18 -6.56 -26.38
N PRO A 65 17.77 -6.29 -27.55
CA PRO A 65 17.18 -6.67 -28.83
C PRO A 65 16.78 -8.14 -28.87
N GLY A 66 15.58 -8.42 -29.38
CA GLY A 66 15.01 -9.78 -29.43
C GLY A 66 14.27 -10.24 -28.16
N GLU A 67 14.26 -9.44 -27.10
CA GLU A 67 13.50 -9.76 -25.89
C GLU A 67 12.04 -9.28 -25.99
N SER A 68 11.12 -9.97 -25.28
CA SER A 68 9.70 -9.67 -25.26
C SER A 68 9.25 -9.07 -23.91
N VAL A 69 8.32 -8.13 -23.98
CA VAL A 69 7.69 -7.53 -22.80
C VAL A 69 6.99 -8.55 -21.89
N GLU A 70 6.62 -9.71 -22.42
CA GLU A 70 5.93 -10.76 -21.65
C GLU A 70 6.71 -11.21 -20.42
N LYS A 71 8.05 -11.18 -20.47
CA LYS A 71 8.92 -11.51 -19.33
C LYS A 71 8.77 -10.55 -18.15
N ALA A 72 8.29 -9.32 -18.41
CA ALA A 72 8.04 -8.31 -17.38
C ALA A 72 6.61 -8.37 -16.82
N THR A 73 5.72 -9.22 -17.35
CA THR A 73 4.33 -9.27 -16.92
C THR A 73 4.12 -10.12 -15.66
N ARG A 74 3.11 -9.75 -14.87
CA ARG A 74 2.59 -10.53 -13.74
C ARG A 74 1.12 -10.83 -13.94
N ARG A 75 0.59 -11.84 -13.25
CA ARG A 75 -0.85 -12.11 -13.20
C ARG A 75 -1.48 -11.40 -12.00
N CYS A 76 -2.58 -10.68 -12.24
CA CYS A 76 -3.37 -10.07 -11.18
C CYS A 76 -3.96 -11.16 -10.26
N LYS A 77 -3.81 -11.00 -8.95
CA LYS A 77 -4.34 -11.96 -7.95
C LYS A 77 -5.87 -12.01 -7.86
N ILE A 78 -6.56 -11.02 -8.41
CA ILE A 78 -8.03 -10.94 -8.37
C ILE A 78 -8.67 -11.41 -9.67
N CYS A 79 -8.27 -10.84 -10.80
CA CYS A 79 -8.91 -11.13 -12.10
C CYS A 79 -8.08 -12.05 -13.02
N GLY A 80 -6.85 -12.42 -12.63
CA GLY A 80 -5.97 -13.28 -13.43
C GLY A 80 -5.35 -12.62 -14.68
N LYS A 81 -5.75 -11.40 -15.05
CA LYS A 81 -5.22 -10.68 -16.23
C LYS A 81 -3.73 -10.42 -16.07
N LYS A 82 -2.98 -10.58 -17.18
CA LYS A 82 -1.56 -10.16 -17.24
C LYS A 82 -1.47 -8.63 -17.19
N PHE A 83 -0.51 -8.09 -16.46
CA PHE A 83 -0.23 -6.66 -16.39
C PHE A 83 1.26 -6.42 -16.12
N ILE A 84 1.75 -5.24 -16.44
CA ILE A 84 3.11 -4.82 -16.15
C ILE A 84 3.10 -4.06 -14.82
N PRO A 85 3.79 -4.56 -13.76
CA PRO A 85 3.82 -3.88 -12.46
C PRO A 85 4.65 -2.59 -12.53
N THR A 86 4.20 -1.52 -11.88
CA THR A 86 4.95 -0.27 -11.77
C THR A 86 5.99 -0.29 -10.66
N GLN A 87 5.78 -1.17 -9.68
CA GLN A 87 6.66 -1.39 -8.55
C GLN A 87 6.56 -2.84 -8.06
N ASP A 88 7.49 -3.26 -7.20
CA ASP A 88 7.55 -4.64 -6.72
C ASP A 88 6.31 -5.09 -5.94
N SER A 89 5.69 -4.15 -5.21
CA SER A 89 4.50 -4.41 -4.40
C SER A 89 3.22 -4.64 -5.23
N ASP A 90 3.24 -4.32 -6.53
CA ASP A 90 2.03 -4.40 -7.35
C ASP A 90 1.63 -5.85 -7.59
N GLN A 91 0.46 -6.20 -7.07
CA GLN A 91 -0.15 -7.53 -7.18
C GLN A 91 -1.47 -7.49 -7.96
N HIS A 92 -1.94 -6.30 -8.34
CA HIS A 92 -3.22 -6.06 -8.97
C HIS A 92 -3.06 -5.19 -10.22
N CYS A 93 -3.87 -5.45 -11.24
CA CYS A 93 -3.79 -4.76 -12.52
C CYS A 93 -4.47 -3.39 -12.53
N SER A 94 -5.32 -3.11 -11.55
CA SER A 94 -6.07 -1.85 -11.44
C SER A 94 -6.43 -1.53 -9.99
N ASN A 95 -6.83 -0.27 -9.76
CA ASN A 95 -7.32 0.19 -8.47
C ASN A 95 -8.59 -0.56 -8.02
N GLU A 96 -9.44 -1.00 -8.95
CA GLU A 96 -10.64 -1.80 -8.67
C GLU A 96 -10.25 -3.17 -8.10
N CYS A 97 -9.30 -3.86 -8.74
CA CYS A 97 -8.79 -5.14 -8.24
C CYS A 97 -8.11 -4.98 -6.86
N GLU A 98 -7.40 -3.88 -6.62
CA GLU A 98 -6.81 -3.60 -5.32
C GLU A 98 -7.88 -3.35 -4.24
N ARG A 99 -8.94 -2.60 -4.56
CA ARG A 99 -10.08 -2.37 -3.64
C ARG A 99 -10.78 -3.68 -3.29
N GLU A 100 -11.04 -4.52 -4.30
CA GLU A 100 -11.66 -5.83 -4.09
C GLU A 100 -10.78 -6.76 -3.23
N TYR A 101 -9.46 -6.77 -3.46
CA TYR A 101 -8.52 -7.50 -2.62
C TYR A 101 -8.57 -7.02 -1.16
N ARG A 102 -8.51 -5.69 -0.95
CA ARG A 102 -8.60 -5.10 0.40
C ARG A 102 -9.91 -5.46 1.09
N LYS A 103 -11.04 -5.45 0.35
CA LYS A 103 -12.34 -5.85 0.87
C LYS A 103 -12.33 -7.30 1.34
N ARG A 104 -11.91 -8.24 0.48
CA ARG A 104 -11.81 -9.67 0.81
C ARG A 104 -10.85 -9.93 1.98
N PHE A 105 -9.71 -9.24 2.00
CA PHE A 105 -8.75 -9.35 3.09
C PHE A 105 -9.35 -8.89 4.43
N LEU A 106 -10.05 -7.75 4.43
CA LEU A 106 -10.71 -7.25 5.65
C LEU A 106 -11.84 -8.18 6.12
N GLU A 107 -12.63 -8.73 5.20
CA GLU A 107 -13.66 -9.72 5.52
C GLU A 107 -13.06 -10.98 6.13
N LYS A 108 -11.97 -11.51 5.53
CA LYS A 108 -11.23 -12.64 6.07
C LYS A 108 -10.72 -12.36 7.48
N MET A 109 -10.05 -11.22 7.68
CA MET A 109 -9.54 -10.81 8.99
C MET A 109 -10.66 -10.62 10.04
N ARG A 110 -11.84 -10.16 9.64
CA ARG A 110 -13.00 -10.07 10.53
C ARG A 110 -13.47 -11.45 10.98
N ARG A 111 -13.60 -12.40 10.03
CA ARG A 111 -14.00 -13.78 10.34
C ARG A 111 -12.99 -14.47 11.26
N GLU A 112 -11.69 -14.36 10.97
CA GLU A 112 -10.63 -15.00 11.76
C GLU A 112 -10.49 -14.43 13.18
N LYS A 113 -10.75 -13.12 13.35
CA LYS A 113 -10.65 -12.45 14.66
C LYS A 113 -11.96 -12.40 15.43
N GLY A 114 -13.03 -13.02 14.93
CA GLY A 114 -14.35 -12.93 15.54
C GLY A 114 -14.84 -11.49 15.68
N MET A 115 -14.33 -10.56 14.85
CA MET A 115 -14.77 -9.18 14.87
C MET A 115 -16.15 -9.12 14.24
N GLU A 116 -17.15 -8.95 15.08
CA GLU A 116 -18.50 -8.64 14.63
C GLU A 116 -18.49 -7.45 13.64
N GLU A 117 -19.43 -7.49 12.69
CA GLU A 117 -19.65 -6.38 11.76
C GLU A 117 -19.69 -5.06 12.53
N ARG A 118 -19.15 -3.98 11.94
CA ARG A 118 -19.18 -2.64 12.56
C ARG A 118 -20.63 -2.19 12.73
N ARG A 119 -21.33 -2.72 13.76
CA ARG A 119 -22.69 -2.31 14.01
C ARG A 119 -22.72 -0.80 14.36
N ARG A 120 -23.73 -0.12 13.89
CA ARG A 120 -23.95 1.29 14.25
C ARG A 120 -24.14 1.39 15.78
N TYR A 121 -23.72 2.51 16.33
CA TYR A 121 -24.01 2.79 17.73
C TYR A 121 -25.49 3.05 17.90
N GLU A 122 -26.12 2.40 18.87
CA GLU A 122 -27.47 2.66 19.30
C GLU A 122 -27.52 3.92 20.16
N LYS A 123 -28.69 4.55 20.27
CA LYS A 123 -28.83 5.81 21.04
C LYS A 123 -28.36 5.64 22.49
N TRP A 124 -28.76 4.55 23.15
CA TRP A 124 -28.38 4.27 24.55
C TRP A 124 -26.84 4.07 24.70
N GLU A 125 -26.18 3.47 23.71
CA GLU A 125 -24.72 3.34 23.72
C GLU A 125 -24.05 4.72 23.61
N GLU A 126 -24.59 5.60 22.76
CA GLU A 126 -24.10 6.97 22.61
C GLU A 126 -24.30 7.78 23.91
N GLU A 127 -25.44 7.67 24.54
CA GLU A 127 -25.77 8.31 25.82
C GLU A 127 -24.82 7.83 26.92
N LEU A 128 -24.64 6.52 27.06
CA LEU A 128 -23.74 5.93 28.05
C LEU A 128 -22.28 6.40 27.85
N ILE A 129 -21.80 6.40 26.58
CA ILE A 129 -20.46 6.90 26.22
C ILE A 129 -20.33 8.37 26.61
N TRP A 130 -21.34 9.18 26.26
CA TRP A 130 -21.33 10.61 26.54
C TRP A 130 -21.33 10.88 28.04
N GLU A 131 -22.22 10.29 28.79
CA GLU A 131 -22.35 10.47 30.24
C GLU A 131 -21.06 10.08 30.96
N THR A 132 -20.56 8.88 30.69
CA THR A 132 -19.37 8.34 31.35
C THR A 132 -18.13 9.15 31.03
N LEU A 133 -17.87 9.44 29.73
CA LEU A 133 -16.64 10.11 29.31
C LEU A 133 -16.67 11.62 29.54
N SER A 134 -17.84 12.24 29.67
CA SER A 134 -17.96 13.65 30.07
C SER A 134 -17.63 13.86 31.55
N LYS A 135 -18.00 12.91 32.41
CA LYS A 135 -17.73 12.97 33.86
C LYS A 135 -16.29 12.58 34.20
N HIS A 136 -15.79 11.52 33.60
CA HIS A 136 -14.52 10.88 34.03
C HIS A 136 -13.35 11.06 33.06
N GLY A 137 -13.61 11.58 31.85
CA GLY A 137 -12.61 11.73 30.78
C GLY A 137 -12.25 10.40 30.11
N CYS A 138 -11.36 10.49 29.11
CA CYS A 138 -10.93 9.34 28.31
C CYS A 138 -9.76 8.57 28.98
N LYS A 139 -9.85 8.25 30.27
CA LYS A 139 -8.83 7.46 30.97
C LYS A 139 -8.86 6.01 30.46
N SER A 140 -7.69 5.36 30.40
CA SER A 140 -7.54 4.00 29.84
C SER A 140 -8.43 2.97 30.52
N ALA A 141 -8.50 2.97 31.85
CA ALA A 141 -9.32 2.06 32.64
C ALA A 141 -10.81 2.19 32.28
N ILE A 142 -11.32 3.43 32.21
CA ILE A 142 -12.74 3.71 31.89
C ILE A 142 -13.07 3.29 30.45
N LEU A 143 -12.14 3.54 29.51
CA LEU A 143 -12.31 3.11 28.13
C LEU A 143 -12.33 1.58 28.00
N GLN A 144 -11.54 0.85 28.79
CA GLN A 144 -11.54 -0.60 28.82
C GLN A 144 -12.82 -1.16 29.43
N GLU A 145 -13.33 -0.56 30.49
CA GLU A 145 -14.60 -0.94 31.12
C GLU A 145 -15.79 -0.74 30.16
N LEU A 146 -15.89 0.44 29.55
CA LEU A 146 -16.88 0.69 28.51
C LEU A 146 -16.76 -0.26 27.32
N ALA A 147 -15.51 -0.60 26.92
CA ALA A 147 -15.24 -1.52 25.82
C ALA A 147 -15.79 -2.92 26.12
N LYS A 148 -15.60 -3.43 27.34
CA LYS A 148 -16.16 -4.71 27.80
C LYS A 148 -17.69 -4.66 27.83
N ARG A 149 -18.26 -3.61 28.40
CA ARG A 149 -19.74 -3.45 28.55
C ARG A 149 -20.45 -3.33 27.21
N LEU A 150 -19.85 -2.60 26.25
CA LEU A 150 -20.44 -2.35 24.92
C LEU A 150 -20.01 -3.38 23.85
N ASN A 151 -19.16 -4.33 24.21
CA ASN A 151 -18.51 -5.26 23.27
C ASN A 151 -17.89 -4.53 22.06
N ARG A 152 -17.11 -3.48 22.35
CA ARG A 152 -16.48 -2.62 21.34
C ARG A 152 -15.03 -2.32 21.66
N HIS A 153 -14.26 -2.04 20.61
CA HIS A 153 -12.85 -1.68 20.81
C HIS A 153 -12.71 -0.32 21.50
N PRO A 154 -11.83 -0.14 22.52
CA PRO A 154 -11.66 1.12 23.27
C PRO A 154 -11.41 2.34 22.39
N GLN A 155 -10.60 2.19 21.35
CA GLN A 155 -10.31 3.25 20.39
C GLN A 155 -11.52 3.68 19.56
N ALA A 156 -12.45 2.76 19.26
CA ALA A 156 -13.70 3.08 18.59
C ALA A 156 -14.61 3.95 19.46
N ILE A 157 -14.68 3.64 20.76
CA ILE A 157 -15.43 4.43 21.75
C ILE A 157 -14.84 5.83 21.88
N LYS A 158 -13.50 5.94 22.03
CA LYS A 158 -12.80 7.24 22.08
C LYS A 158 -13.06 8.09 20.83
N SER A 159 -13.03 7.47 19.66
CA SER A 159 -13.30 8.15 18.39
C SER A 159 -14.75 8.61 18.27
N LYS A 160 -15.70 7.79 18.74
CA LYS A 160 -17.12 8.15 18.77
C LYS A 160 -17.36 9.35 19.69
N PHE A 161 -16.82 9.33 20.90
CA PHE A 161 -16.94 10.45 21.85
C PHE A 161 -16.36 11.76 21.26
N LYS A 162 -15.19 11.69 20.61
CA LYS A 162 -14.60 12.86 19.94
C LYS A 162 -15.55 13.46 18.89
N LYS A 163 -16.18 12.62 18.06
CA LYS A 163 -17.17 13.06 17.06
C LYS A 163 -18.41 13.70 17.69
N MET A 164 -18.91 13.13 18.77
CA MET A 164 -20.08 13.68 19.50
C MET A 164 -19.75 15.05 20.09
N ARG A 165 -18.58 15.20 20.72
CA ARG A 165 -18.11 16.49 21.27
C ARG A 165 -17.92 17.57 20.19
N GLN A 166 -17.51 17.20 18.99
CA GLN A 166 -17.40 18.14 17.86
C GLN A 166 -18.79 18.63 17.41
N ARG A 167 -19.77 17.73 17.33
CA ARG A 167 -21.16 18.07 16.93
C ARG A 167 -21.83 19.02 17.92
N THR A 168 -21.58 18.87 19.22
CA THR A 168 -22.12 19.78 20.25
C THR A 168 -21.46 21.16 20.19
N LYS A 169 -20.19 21.27 19.79
CA LYS A 169 -19.51 22.55 19.61
C LYS A 169 -19.98 23.34 18.38
N SER A 170 -20.32 22.65 17.29
CA SER A 170 -20.79 23.29 16.06
C SER A 170 -22.27 23.71 16.09
N ARG A 171 -22.99 23.40 17.15
CA ARG A 171 -24.41 23.79 17.36
C ARG A 171 -24.58 24.96 18.35
N ARG A 172 -23.51 25.45 18.93
CA ARG A 172 -23.44 26.66 19.73
C ARG A 172 -22.85 27.82 18.91
#